data_a3873e813332a00a15140da7f2afe4d3
#
_entry.id   a3873e813332a00a15140da7f2afe4d3
#
_cell.length_a   1.000
_cell.length_b   1.000
_cell.length_c   1.000
_cell.angle_alpha   90.00
_cell.angle_beta   90.00
_cell.angle_gamma   90.00
#
_symmetry.space_group_name_H-M   'P 1'
#
loop_
_entity.id
_entity.type
_entity.pdbx_description
1 polymer ?
#
loop_
_entity_poly.entity_id
_entity_poly.type
_entity_poly.pdbx_seq_one_letter_code
_entity_poly.pdbx_strand_id
1 'polypeptide(L)'
;MPRAAALALALATASASAYTGQTKVYGTQYAYNNNFNDKNNNIQATFGSGSTPSMTISYNLPSGTLYGYPAICRGWHYTMNPATDSYFPHQVSKIASLSGALAFTTKGSGQTGDFAYDLFFRKDTSKGNPQLEVMIWGANNSYPLGTLTTSNAITSGGVTYDLWEGNNDAAGYYVYTFIPHGTAGNSNALPAKGNVNVDVKAFLTRLQDLRASDGRYSNALYLQVVEGGFEVTGGMGTVSLSGSIAAK
;
A
#
# COMPACT_ATOMS: atom_id res chain seq x y z
N MET A 1 18.64 22.62 -16.10
CA MET A 1 17.82 21.96 -15.09
C MET A 1 16.88 21.01 -15.80
N PRO A 2 17.00 19.68 -15.67
CA PRO A 2 16.05 18.77 -16.28
C PRO A 2 14.72 18.83 -15.50
N ARG A 3 13.64 19.08 -16.20
CA ARG A 3 12.28 19.00 -15.67
C ARG A 3 12.04 17.55 -15.24
N ALA A 4 11.84 17.31 -13.95
CA ALA A 4 11.27 16.06 -13.47
C ALA A 4 9.90 15.90 -14.13
N ALA A 5 9.78 14.93 -15.03
CA ALA A 5 8.49 14.51 -15.52
C ALA A 5 7.78 13.83 -14.36
N ALA A 6 6.76 14.48 -13.82
CA ALA A 6 5.84 13.84 -12.90
C ALA A 6 5.24 12.64 -13.63
N LEU A 7 5.54 11.45 -13.17
CA LEU A 7 4.95 10.21 -13.67
C LEU A 7 3.46 10.26 -13.28
N ALA A 8 2.61 10.68 -14.20
CA ALA A 8 1.17 10.62 -13.99
C ALA A 8 0.78 9.14 -13.95
N LEU A 9 0.48 8.67 -12.76
CA LEU A 9 -0.02 7.33 -12.51
C LEU A 9 -1.43 7.25 -13.10
N ALA A 10 -1.53 6.80 -14.35
CA ALA A 10 -2.81 6.53 -14.99
C ALA A 10 -3.37 5.22 -14.42
N LEU A 11 -4.05 5.30 -13.27
CA LEU A 11 -4.95 4.22 -12.88
C LEU A 11 -6.18 4.28 -13.78
N ALA A 12 -6.41 3.19 -14.51
CA ALA A 12 -7.64 3.00 -15.26
C ALA A 12 -8.84 3.10 -14.31
N THR A 13 -9.89 3.79 -14.72
CA THR A 13 -11.19 3.80 -14.04
C THR A 13 -11.65 2.36 -13.86
N ALA A 14 -11.42 1.78 -12.70
CA ALA A 14 -11.99 0.50 -12.33
C ALA A 14 -13.47 0.74 -12.02
N SER A 15 -14.32 0.71 -13.04
CA SER A 15 -15.67 0.19 -12.86
C SER A 15 -15.51 -1.15 -12.13
N ALA A 16 -16.38 -1.48 -11.17
CA ALA A 16 -16.36 -2.71 -10.39
C ALA A 16 -16.34 -3.96 -11.30
N SER A 17 -15.24 -4.19 -12.00
CA SER A 17 -14.97 -5.35 -12.82
C SER A 17 -14.32 -6.41 -11.95
N ALA A 18 -14.74 -7.63 -12.14
CA ALA A 18 -14.31 -8.82 -11.45
C ALA A 18 -12.80 -8.78 -11.14
N TYR A 19 -12.44 -8.86 -9.85
CA TYR A 19 -11.06 -8.97 -9.41
C TYR A 19 -10.39 -10.14 -10.12
N THR A 20 -9.39 -9.85 -10.92
CA THR A 20 -8.72 -10.86 -11.76
C THR A 20 -7.57 -11.55 -11.04
N GLY A 21 -7.15 -11.01 -9.89
CA GLY A 21 -6.01 -11.51 -9.14
C GLY A 21 -6.33 -12.74 -8.29
N GLN A 22 -5.36 -13.64 -8.18
CA GLN A 22 -5.46 -14.83 -7.33
C GLN A 22 -5.33 -14.46 -5.86
N THR A 23 -6.05 -15.17 -4.98
CA THR A 23 -5.98 -14.99 -3.52
C THR A 23 -5.71 -16.31 -2.81
N LYS A 24 -5.09 -16.22 -1.61
CA LYS A 24 -5.00 -17.32 -0.64
C LYS A 24 -5.29 -16.81 0.76
N VAL A 25 -6.20 -17.48 1.48
CA VAL A 25 -6.61 -17.13 2.83
C VAL A 25 -5.68 -17.73 3.89
N TYR A 26 -5.40 -16.96 4.94
CA TYR A 26 -4.60 -17.30 6.12
C TYR A 26 -5.30 -16.76 7.39
N GLY A 27 -6.30 -17.48 7.87
CA GLY A 27 -7.13 -17.03 9.00
C GLY A 27 -7.93 -15.78 8.65
N THR A 28 -7.71 -14.67 9.36
CA THR A 28 -8.38 -13.38 9.12
C THR A 28 -7.70 -12.51 8.06
N GLN A 29 -6.65 -13.01 7.42
CA GLN A 29 -5.88 -12.31 6.41
C GLN A 29 -5.83 -13.12 5.11
N TYR A 30 -5.41 -12.47 4.04
CA TYR A 30 -5.20 -13.13 2.76
C TYR A 30 -4.04 -12.51 1.99
N ALA A 31 -3.35 -13.32 1.20
CA ALA A 31 -2.42 -12.83 0.20
C ALA A 31 -3.19 -12.64 -1.12
N TYR A 32 -2.94 -11.54 -1.81
CA TYR A 32 -3.63 -11.16 -3.03
C TYR A 32 -2.63 -10.74 -4.12
N ASN A 33 -2.65 -11.41 -5.25
CA ASN A 33 -1.92 -11.02 -6.45
C ASN A 33 -2.68 -9.91 -7.19
N ASN A 34 -2.64 -8.70 -6.66
CA ASN A 34 -3.32 -7.54 -7.24
C ASN A 34 -2.55 -7.00 -8.45
N ASN A 35 -2.84 -7.51 -9.64
CA ASN A 35 -2.16 -7.19 -10.90
C ASN A 35 -3.04 -6.37 -11.87
N PHE A 36 -3.73 -5.35 -11.36
CA PHE A 36 -4.82 -4.61 -12.00
C PHE A 36 -4.47 -3.95 -13.36
N ASN A 37 -3.22 -3.57 -13.62
CA ASN A 37 -2.77 -2.99 -14.89
C ASN A 37 -1.90 -3.94 -15.74
N ASP A 38 -1.67 -5.17 -15.28
CA ASP A 38 -0.90 -6.17 -16.03
C ASP A 38 -1.80 -6.93 -17.01
N LYS A 39 -2.08 -6.31 -18.14
CA LYS A 39 -2.97 -6.85 -19.19
C LYS A 39 -2.51 -8.20 -19.76
N ASN A 40 -1.22 -8.50 -19.65
CA ASN A 40 -0.62 -9.73 -20.21
C ASN A 40 -0.35 -10.79 -19.15
N ASN A 41 -0.80 -10.55 -17.90
CA ASN A 41 -0.59 -11.46 -16.77
C ASN A 41 0.90 -11.84 -16.56
N ASN A 42 1.78 -10.86 -16.64
CA ASN A 42 3.23 -11.03 -16.44
C ASN A 42 3.60 -11.12 -14.96
N ILE A 43 2.73 -10.64 -14.05
CA ILE A 43 2.90 -10.77 -12.60
C ILE A 43 2.26 -12.08 -12.16
N GLN A 44 3.10 -13.08 -11.89
CA GLN A 44 2.67 -14.41 -11.46
C GLN A 44 2.95 -14.61 -9.97
N ALA A 45 2.00 -15.15 -9.22
CA ALA A 45 2.14 -15.38 -7.79
C ALA A 45 2.14 -16.86 -7.42
N THR A 46 3.01 -17.22 -6.48
CA THR A 46 2.98 -18.48 -5.76
C THR A 46 2.78 -18.19 -4.28
N PHE A 47 1.76 -18.79 -3.67
CA PHE A 47 1.42 -18.56 -2.27
C PHE A 47 2.07 -19.59 -1.35
N GLY A 48 2.57 -19.13 -0.19
CA GLY A 48 3.16 -20.01 0.81
C GLY A 48 2.16 -20.99 1.42
N SER A 49 2.63 -22.14 1.89
CA SER A 49 1.81 -23.21 2.48
C SER A 49 1.63 -23.11 4.01
N GLY A 50 2.44 -22.28 4.69
CA GLY A 50 2.39 -22.11 6.15
C GLY A 50 1.16 -21.34 6.65
N SER A 51 1.11 -21.07 7.94
CA SER A 51 0.05 -20.29 8.60
C SER A 51 0.28 -18.78 8.49
N THR A 52 1.51 -18.34 8.29
CA THR A 52 1.83 -16.91 8.06
C THR A 52 1.52 -16.54 6.61
N PRO A 53 0.76 -15.48 6.37
CA PRO A 53 0.52 -14.98 5.03
C PRO A 53 1.82 -14.73 4.29
N SER A 54 1.96 -15.31 3.10
CA SER A 54 3.17 -15.15 2.30
C SER A 54 2.92 -15.46 0.82
N MET A 55 3.67 -14.78 -0.05
CA MET A 55 3.70 -15.06 -1.49
C MET A 55 5.05 -14.73 -2.10
N THR A 56 5.33 -15.32 -3.24
CA THR A 56 6.42 -14.91 -4.13
C THR A 56 5.81 -14.54 -5.46
N ILE A 57 6.08 -13.33 -5.92
CA ILE A 57 5.73 -12.88 -7.27
C ILE A 57 6.95 -12.97 -8.17
N SER A 58 6.75 -13.30 -9.44
CA SER A 58 7.72 -13.21 -10.51
C SER A 58 7.18 -12.35 -11.63
N TYR A 59 8.01 -11.50 -12.22
CA TYR A 59 7.58 -10.59 -13.28
C TYR A 59 8.72 -10.19 -14.21
N ASN A 60 8.34 -9.73 -15.41
CA ASN A 60 9.24 -9.11 -16.38
C ASN A 60 8.45 -8.01 -17.10
N LEU A 61 8.69 -6.76 -16.71
CA LEU A 61 7.87 -5.60 -17.09
C LEU A 61 8.75 -4.42 -17.46
N PRO A 62 8.42 -3.66 -18.51
CA PRO A 62 9.10 -2.40 -18.80
C PRO A 62 8.86 -1.40 -17.63
N SER A 63 9.76 -0.43 -17.48
CA SER A 63 9.62 0.60 -16.45
C SER A 63 8.62 1.67 -16.87
N GLY A 64 7.97 2.31 -15.90
CA GLY A 64 7.25 3.57 -16.09
C GLY A 64 5.74 3.54 -15.88
N THR A 65 5.16 2.43 -15.43
CA THR A 65 3.73 2.31 -15.12
C THR A 65 3.56 1.50 -13.83
N LEU A 66 2.56 1.82 -13.02
CA LEU A 66 2.15 0.95 -11.93
C LEU A 66 1.36 -0.23 -12.51
N TYR A 67 1.93 -1.42 -12.46
CA TYR A 67 1.34 -2.64 -13.02
C TYR A 67 0.44 -3.39 -12.04
N GLY A 68 0.74 -3.27 -10.76
CA GLY A 68 -0.01 -3.95 -9.72
C GLY A 68 0.58 -3.73 -8.33
N TYR A 69 -0.18 -4.18 -7.35
CA TYR A 69 0.19 -4.11 -5.93
C TYR A 69 -0.11 -5.45 -5.24
N PRO A 70 0.66 -6.52 -5.51
CA PRO A 70 0.56 -7.77 -4.76
C PRO A 70 0.81 -7.54 -3.27
N ALA A 71 -0.14 -7.96 -2.41
CA ALA A 71 -0.14 -7.59 -1.00
C ALA A 71 -0.64 -8.71 -0.07
N ILE A 72 -0.27 -8.59 1.21
CA ILE A 72 -0.90 -9.26 2.34
C ILE A 72 -1.97 -8.31 2.86
N CYS A 73 -3.23 -8.74 2.90
CA CYS A 73 -4.38 -7.91 3.18
C CYS A 73 -5.16 -8.41 4.41
N ARG A 74 -5.75 -7.46 5.14
CA ARG A 74 -6.76 -7.72 6.17
C ARG A 74 -7.90 -6.71 6.05
N GLY A 75 -9.11 -7.21 5.80
CA GLY A 75 -10.30 -6.39 5.58
C GLY A 75 -10.82 -6.45 4.14
N TRP A 76 -11.50 -5.39 3.70
CA TRP A 76 -12.24 -5.30 2.45
C TRP A 76 -11.48 -4.49 1.38
N HIS A 77 -10.73 -5.19 0.52
CA HIS A 77 -10.24 -4.57 -0.71
C HIS A 77 -11.43 -4.31 -1.64
N TYR A 78 -11.89 -3.06 -1.71
CA TYR A 78 -13.14 -2.66 -2.38
C TYR A 78 -14.35 -3.47 -1.85
N THR A 79 -14.83 -4.44 -2.63
CA THR A 79 -15.93 -5.34 -2.27
C THR A 79 -15.45 -6.76 -1.92
N MET A 80 -14.14 -7.04 -2.01
CA MET A 80 -13.56 -8.35 -1.80
C MET A 80 -13.01 -8.50 -0.37
N ASN A 81 -13.41 -9.55 0.33
CA ASN A 81 -12.79 -10.02 1.58
C ASN A 81 -12.90 -11.55 1.66
N PRO A 82 -11.99 -12.29 1.02
CA PRO A 82 -12.05 -13.76 1.00
C PRO A 82 -11.78 -14.39 2.37
N ALA A 83 -11.11 -13.67 3.28
CA ALA A 83 -10.83 -14.13 4.64
C ALA A 83 -12.03 -14.01 5.58
N THR A 84 -13.12 -13.34 5.16
CA THR A 84 -14.32 -13.13 5.98
C THR A 84 -14.04 -12.48 7.36
N ASP A 85 -12.97 -11.67 7.47
CA ASP A 85 -12.67 -10.91 8.67
C ASP A 85 -13.80 -9.92 8.96
N SER A 86 -14.41 -10.04 10.15
CA SER A 86 -15.52 -9.18 10.58
C SER A 86 -15.05 -7.91 11.30
N TYR A 87 -13.74 -7.76 11.56
CA TYR A 87 -13.23 -6.58 12.24
C TYR A 87 -13.36 -5.32 11.38
N PHE A 88 -13.06 -5.41 10.09
CA PHE A 88 -13.19 -4.31 9.14
C PHE A 88 -14.51 -4.38 8.33
N PRO A 89 -15.11 -3.23 7.98
CA PRO A 89 -14.70 -1.83 8.22
C PRO A 89 -14.82 -1.45 9.69
N HIS A 90 -13.83 -0.71 10.21
CA HIS A 90 -13.81 -0.27 11.60
C HIS A 90 -13.56 1.24 11.70
N GLN A 91 -14.29 1.94 12.58
CA GLN A 91 -14.10 3.38 12.77
C GLN A 91 -12.73 3.63 13.42
N VAL A 92 -11.92 4.51 12.83
CA VAL A 92 -10.53 4.76 13.25
C VAL A 92 -10.43 5.15 14.73
N SER A 93 -11.38 5.95 15.23
CA SER A 93 -11.43 6.36 16.65
C SER A 93 -11.64 5.21 17.63
N LYS A 94 -12.16 4.08 17.16
CA LYS A 94 -12.45 2.89 17.98
C LYS A 94 -11.37 1.80 17.86
N ILE A 95 -10.39 1.97 16.99
CA ILE A 95 -9.26 1.05 16.86
C ILE A 95 -8.31 1.30 18.03
N ALA A 96 -8.16 0.33 18.92
CA ALA A 96 -7.27 0.43 20.08
C ALA A 96 -5.80 0.29 19.67
N SER A 97 -5.48 -0.68 18.80
CA SER A 97 -4.15 -0.87 18.23
C SER A 97 -4.24 -1.38 16.80
N LEU A 98 -3.29 -0.95 15.97
CA LEU A 98 -3.17 -1.39 14.58
C LEU A 98 -1.71 -1.38 14.18
N SER A 99 -1.18 -2.53 13.77
CA SER A 99 0.22 -2.66 13.37
C SER A 99 0.37 -3.59 12.18
N GLY A 100 1.41 -3.36 11.40
CA GLY A 100 1.82 -4.20 10.29
C GLY A 100 3.27 -4.67 10.46
N ALA A 101 3.53 -5.91 10.11
CA ALA A 101 4.85 -6.48 9.96
C ALA A 101 4.96 -7.12 8.58
N LEU A 102 5.82 -6.58 7.71
CA LEU A 102 6.06 -7.07 6.36
C LEU A 102 7.54 -7.30 6.17
N ALA A 103 7.92 -8.54 5.91
CA ALA A 103 9.27 -8.92 5.49
C ALA A 103 9.28 -9.13 3.97
N PHE A 104 10.36 -8.72 3.32
CA PHE A 104 10.52 -8.91 1.88
C PHE A 104 11.93 -9.34 1.48
N THR A 105 12.03 -10.02 0.35
CA THR A 105 13.28 -10.24 -0.38
C THR A 105 13.07 -9.92 -1.85
N THR A 106 14.10 -9.33 -2.49
CA THR A 106 14.11 -9.04 -3.92
C THR A 106 15.24 -9.78 -4.60
N LYS A 107 15.02 -10.24 -5.83
CA LYS A 107 16.01 -10.93 -6.64
C LYS A 107 15.75 -10.65 -8.11
N GLY A 108 16.65 -9.97 -8.78
CA GLY A 108 16.47 -9.60 -10.19
C GLY A 108 17.27 -8.37 -10.57
N SER A 109 16.85 -7.72 -11.64
CA SER A 109 17.52 -6.53 -12.20
C SER A 109 16.51 -5.44 -12.58
N GLY A 110 16.92 -4.18 -12.40
CA GLY A 110 16.12 -3.02 -12.78
C GLY A 110 14.76 -2.92 -12.08
N GLN A 111 14.59 -3.58 -10.94
CA GLN A 111 13.33 -3.56 -10.21
C GLN A 111 13.03 -2.18 -9.68
N THR A 112 11.84 -1.67 -9.99
CA THR A 112 11.36 -0.36 -9.54
C THR A 112 10.00 -0.51 -8.87
N GLY A 113 9.78 0.33 -7.84
CA GLY A 113 8.56 0.32 -7.03
C GLY A 113 8.83 0.69 -5.58
N ASP A 114 7.92 0.32 -4.72
CA ASP A 114 8.02 0.53 -3.28
C ASP A 114 7.34 -0.58 -2.49
N PHE A 115 7.80 -0.78 -1.26
CA PHE A 115 7.16 -1.62 -0.27
C PHE A 115 6.37 -0.72 0.67
N ALA A 116 5.07 -0.84 0.66
CA ALA A 116 4.17 0.05 1.38
C ALA A 116 3.08 -0.70 2.13
N TYR A 117 2.43 0.03 3.04
CA TYR A 117 1.09 -0.27 3.50
C TYR A 117 0.13 0.72 2.87
N ASP A 118 -0.96 0.21 2.28
CA ASP A 118 -2.09 0.97 1.77
C ASP A 118 -3.29 0.76 2.69
N LEU A 119 -3.89 1.87 3.08
CA LEU A 119 -5.04 1.91 3.96
C LEU A 119 -6.18 2.64 3.23
N PHE A 120 -7.30 1.95 3.02
CA PHE A 120 -8.46 2.52 2.33
C PHE A 120 -9.57 2.88 3.29
N PHE A 121 -10.14 4.08 3.09
CA PHE A 121 -11.15 4.64 4.00
C PHE A 121 -12.42 5.03 3.27
N ARG A 122 -13.53 4.96 4.04
CA ARG A 122 -14.85 5.49 3.66
C ARG A 122 -15.48 6.27 4.82
N LYS A 123 -16.51 7.06 4.49
CA LYS A 123 -17.29 7.80 5.48
C LYS A 123 -18.28 6.93 6.25
N ASP A 124 -18.51 5.71 5.78
CA ASP A 124 -19.48 4.76 6.32
C ASP A 124 -18.96 3.31 6.26
N THR A 125 -19.75 2.36 6.73
CA THR A 125 -19.44 0.92 6.74
C THR A 125 -19.73 0.21 5.42
N SER A 126 -20.17 0.90 4.38
CA SER A 126 -20.40 0.29 3.05
C SER A 126 -19.08 -0.17 2.43
N LYS A 127 -19.15 -1.15 1.55
CA LYS A 127 -18.00 -1.68 0.81
C LYS A 127 -18.02 -1.09 -0.59
N GLY A 128 -16.85 -0.92 -1.18
CA GLY A 128 -16.72 -0.37 -2.53
C GLY A 128 -15.49 0.51 -2.67
N ASN A 129 -15.50 1.37 -3.68
CA ASN A 129 -14.37 2.25 -3.96
C ASN A 129 -14.02 3.09 -2.74
N PRO A 130 -12.74 3.19 -2.36
CA PRO A 130 -12.30 4.07 -1.29
C PRO A 130 -12.61 5.53 -1.60
N GLN A 131 -12.69 6.34 -0.56
CA GLN A 131 -12.88 7.79 -0.66
C GLN A 131 -11.63 8.55 -0.21
N LEU A 132 -10.71 7.84 0.42
CA LEU A 132 -9.42 8.32 0.88
C LEU A 132 -8.45 7.16 0.98
N GLU A 133 -7.18 7.43 0.73
CA GLU A 133 -6.08 6.50 0.93
C GLU A 133 -5.02 7.11 1.85
N VAL A 134 -4.43 6.27 2.69
CA VAL A 134 -3.21 6.60 3.44
C VAL A 134 -2.19 5.52 3.14
N MET A 135 -1.01 5.93 2.68
CA MET A 135 0.12 5.04 2.43
C MET A 135 1.21 5.24 3.47
N ILE A 136 1.88 4.15 3.87
CA ILE A 136 3.07 4.18 4.70
C ILE A 136 4.16 3.40 3.97
N TRP A 137 5.09 4.11 3.36
CA TRP A 137 6.16 3.52 2.58
C TRP A 137 7.31 3.02 3.46
N GLY A 138 7.93 1.94 3.04
CA GLY A 138 9.20 1.46 3.57
C GLY A 138 10.34 1.67 2.57
N ALA A 139 10.89 0.59 2.03
CA ALA A 139 11.92 0.68 0.99
C ALA A 139 11.30 1.07 -0.36
N ASN A 140 11.93 2.00 -1.06
CA ASN A 140 11.42 2.52 -2.33
C ASN A 140 12.56 3.00 -3.24
N ASN A 141 12.28 3.12 -4.53
CA ASN A 141 13.08 3.83 -5.53
C ASN A 141 12.19 4.59 -6.52
N SER A 142 11.05 5.09 -6.05
CA SER A 142 10.03 5.78 -6.81
C SER A 142 9.62 7.10 -6.14
N TYR A 143 8.73 7.85 -6.78
CA TYR A 143 8.15 9.08 -6.23
C TYR A 143 6.73 8.81 -5.72
N PRO A 144 6.38 9.31 -4.51
CA PRO A 144 5.01 9.30 -4.07
C PRO A 144 4.15 10.26 -4.91
N LEU A 145 2.84 10.03 -4.86
CA LEU A 145 1.88 10.92 -5.48
C LEU A 145 1.87 12.29 -4.77
N GLY A 146 1.73 13.37 -5.54
CA GLY A 146 1.53 14.72 -5.03
C GLY A 146 2.82 15.45 -4.67
N THR A 147 2.80 16.19 -3.57
CA THR A 147 3.89 17.06 -3.13
C THR A 147 4.20 16.90 -1.64
N LEU A 148 5.44 17.20 -1.26
CA LEU A 148 5.86 17.27 0.14
C LEU A 148 5.13 18.42 0.85
N THR A 149 4.36 18.11 1.90
CA THR A 149 3.59 19.09 2.67
C THR A 149 4.06 19.21 4.12
N THR A 150 4.67 18.17 4.67
CA THR A 150 5.24 18.21 6.02
C THR A 150 6.51 17.37 6.08
N SER A 151 7.66 18.03 6.26
CA SER A 151 8.93 17.35 6.49
C SER A 151 9.00 16.87 7.94
N ASN A 152 9.61 15.69 8.16
CA ASN A 152 9.74 15.07 9.48
C ASN A 152 8.39 14.97 10.23
N ALA A 153 7.37 14.53 9.53
CA ALA A 153 6.00 14.47 10.04
C ALA A 153 5.85 13.56 11.26
N ILE A 154 6.54 12.41 11.27
CA ILE A 154 6.53 11.43 12.37
C ILE A 154 7.84 10.64 12.40
N THR A 155 8.27 10.22 13.61
CA THR A 155 9.30 9.18 13.79
C THR A 155 8.65 7.94 14.39
N SER A 156 8.80 6.80 13.73
CA SER A 156 8.24 5.52 14.16
C SER A 156 9.23 4.40 13.86
N GLY A 157 9.47 3.51 14.85
CA GLY A 157 10.43 2.41 14.68
C GLY A 157 11.87 2.84 14.36
N GLY A 158 12.27 4.05 14.77
CA GLY A 158 13.60 4.63 14.48
C GLY A 158 13.74 5.24 13.07
N VAL A 159 12.68 5.26 12.27
CA VAL A 159 12.62 5.90 10.95
C VAL A 159 11.80 7.19 11.04
N THR A 160 12.32 8.27 10.49
CA THR A 160 11.60 9.54 10.34
C THR A 160 10.94 9.58 8.98
N TYR A 161 9.69 10.05 8.90
CA TYR A 161 8.88 10.09 7.71
C TYR A 161 8.46 11.51 7.36
N ASP A 162 8.44 11.80 6.08
CA ASP A 162 7.82 12.98 5.49
C ASP A 162 6.39 12.67 5.07
N LEU A 163 5.50 13.68 5.08
CA LEU A 163 4.15 13.56 4.55
C LEU A 163 4.03 14.22 3.18
N TRP A 164 3.64 13.43 2.21
CA TRP A 164 3.29 13.84 0.84
C TRP A 164 1.79 13.72 0.62
N GLU A 165 1.23 14.60 -0.19
CA GLU A 165 -0.22 14.68 -0.39
C GLU A 165 -0.57 15.02 -1.82
N GLY A 166 -1.63 14.38 -2.35
CA GLY A 166 -2.11 14.66 -3.69
C GLY A 166 -3.42 13.95 -4.03
N ASN A 167 -4.03 14.38 -5.13
CA ASN A 167 -5.17 13.69 -5.70
C ASN A 167 -4.70 12.52 -6.56
N ASN A 168 -5.32 11.37 -6.39
CA ASN A 168 -5.30 10.31 -7.38
C ASN A 168 -6.51 10.53 -8.31
N ASP A 169 -6.33 11.36 -9.34
CA ASP A 169 -7.43 11.76 -10.25
C ASP A 169 -8.00 10.57 -11.01
N ALA A 170 -7.19 9.55 -11.28
CA ALA A 170 -7.64 8.35 -11.97
C ALA A 170 -8.53 7.47 -11.08
N ALA A 171 -8.25 7.41 -9.78
CA ALA A 171 -9.04 6.64 -8.81
C ALA A 171 -10.16 7.48 -8.16
N GLY A 172 -10.06 8.81 -8.22
CA GLY A 172 -11.08 9.73 -7.74
C GLY A 172 -11.05 9.98 -6.23
N TYR A 173 -9.89 9.82 -5.58
CA TYR A 173 -9.73 10.09 -4.16
C TYR A 173 -8.40 10.76 -3.82
N TYR A 174 -8.32 11.33 -2.61
CA TYR A 174 -7.11 11.96 -2.09
C TYR A 174 -6.22 10.94 -1.40
N VAL A 175 -4.89 11.16 -1.50
CA VAL A 175 -3.85 10.26 -0.94
C VAL A 175 -2.94 11.05 -0.01
N TYR A 176 -2.67 10.48 1.16
CA TYR A 176 -1.64 10.88 2.10
C TYR A 176 -0.56 9.80 2.13
N THR A 177 0.67 10.14 1.80
CA THR A 177 1.79 9.19 1.77
C THR A 177 2.85 9.59 2.78
N PHE A 178 3.07 8.75 3.79
CA PHE A 178 4.23 8.83 4.65
C PHE A 178 5.39 8.07 4.00
N ILE A 179 6.48 8.77 3.70
CA ILE A 179 7.67 8.22 3.06
C ILE A 179 8.90 8.45 3.95
N PRO A 180 9.85 7.50 4.07
CA PRO A 180 11.07 7.73 4.84
C PRO A 180 11.78 8.99 4.37
N HIS A 181 12.16 9.84 5.31
CA HIS A 181 12.72 11.18 5.05
C HIS A 181 13.89 11.13 4.05
N GLY A 182 13.82 11.98 3.03
CA GLY A 182 14.85 12.09 2.00
C GLY A 182 14.91 10.93 0.99
N THR A 183 13.93 10.01 0.97
CA THR A 183 13.94 8.87 0.02
C THR A 183 13.04 9.04 -1.19
N ALA A 184 12.23 10.10 -1.26
CA ALA A 184 11.38 10.36 -2.42
C ALA A 184 12.23 10.51 -3.70
N GLY A 185 11.95 9.69 -4.71
CA GLY A 185 12.70 9.68 -5.97
C GLY A 185 14.11 9.13 -5.87
N ASN A 186 14.40 8.36 -4.84
CA ASN A 186 15.66 7.65 -4.73
C ASN A 186 15.88 6.76 -5.97
N SER A 187 17.02 6.92 -6.63
CA SER A 187 17.40 6.11 -7.80
C SER A 187 18.21 4.86 -7.45
N ASN A 188 18.42 4.58 -6.17
CA ASN A 188 19.13 3.38 -5.73
C ASN A 188 18.31 2.13 -6.02
N ALA A 189 18.99 1.01 -6.23
CA ALA A 189 18.31 -0.27 -6.31
C ALA A 189 17.55 -0.58 -5.03
N LEU A 190 16.40 -1.26 -5.15
CA LEU A 190 15.68 -1.79 -3.99
C LEU A 190 16.61 -2.73 -3.20
N PRO A 191 16.57 -2.73 -1.86
CA PRO A 191 17.39 -3.62 -1.06
C PRO A 191 17.01 -5.08 -1.31
N ALA A 192 18.02 -5.97 -1.32
CA ALA A 192 17.79 -7.39 -1.56
C ALA A 192 16.90 -8.08 -0.51
N LYS A 193 16.78 -7.48 0.68
CA LYS A 193 15.88 -7.90 1.76
C LYS A 193 15.62 -6.75 2.71
N GLY A 194 14.48 -6.78 3.40
CA GLY A 194 14.15 -5.80 4.42
C GLY A 194 12.86 -6.15 5.16
N ASN A 195 12.52 -5.26 6.08
CA ASN A 195 11.28 -5.31 6.83
C ASN A 195 10.64 -3.92 6.84
N VAL A 196 9.31 -3.88 6.74
CA VAL A 196 8.50 -2.68 6.96
C VAL A 196 7.59 -2.98 8.16
N ASN A 197 8.06 -2.68 9.36
CA ASN A 197 7.32 -2.90 10.59
C ASN A 197 6.83 -1.55 11.11
N VAL A 198 5.53 -1.37 11.21
CA VAL A 198 4.92 -0.07 11.52
C VAL A 198 3.84 -0.18 12.58
N ASP A 199 3.79 0.81 13.47
CA ASP A 199 2.61 1.11 14.28
C ASP A 199 1.66 1.99 13.44
N VAL A 200 0.79 1.35 12.67
CA VAL A 200 -0.15 2.04 11.78
C VAL A 200 -1.04 3.01 12.56
N LYS A 201 -1.43 2.65 13.80
CA LYS A 201 -2.27 3.54 14.64
C LYS A 201 -1.57 4.85 14.96
N ALA A 202 -0.26 4.85 15.19
CA ALA A 202 0.52 6.06 15.45
C ALA A 202 0.51 7.00 14.23
N PHE A 203 0.64 6.46 13.01
CA PHE A 203 0.54 7.25 11.76
C PHE A 203 -0.85 7.88 11.58
N LEU A 204 -1.92 7.13 11.82
CA LEU A 204 -3.29 7.65 11.73
C LEU A 204 -3.57 8.73 12.79
N THR A 205 -3.06 8.56 14.01
CA THR A 205 -3.15 9.57 15.07
C THR A 205 -2.40 10.84 14.66
N ARG A 206 -1.18 10.67 14.14
CA ARG A 206 -0.38 11.82 13.69
C ARG A 206 -1.02 12.54 12.49
N LEU A 207 -1.61 11.81 11.57
CA LEU A 207 -2.33 12.40 10.44
C LEU A 207 -3.52 13.24 10.92
N GLN A 208 -4.27 12.76 11.91
CA GLN A 208 -5.35 13.54 12.55
C GLN A 208 -4.82 14.86 13.12
N ASP A 209 -3.69 14.84 13.85
CA ASP A 209 -3.09 16.05 14.42
C ASP A 209 -2.66 17.05 13.34
N LEU A 210 -2.12 16.56 12.24
CA LEU A 210 -1.62 17.39 11.14
C LEU A 210 -2.73 17.94 10.24
N ARG A 211 -3.86 17.23 10.09
CA ARG A 211 -4.90 17.48 9.07
C ARG A 211 -6.32 17.57 9.61
N ALA A 212 -6.50 17.78 10.92
CA ALA A 212 -7.83 17.92 11.53
C ALA A 212 -8.67 19.02 10.87
N SER A 213 -8.06 20.07 10.35
CA SER A 213 -8.72 21.23 9.77
C SER A 213 -8.99 21.14 8.27
N ASP A 214 -8.41 20.15 7.55
CA ASP A 214 -8.55 20.08 6.08
C ASP A 214 -9.86 19.41 5.63
N GLY A 215 -10.60 18.79 6.57
CA GLY A 215 -11.90 18.16 6.33
C GLY A 215 -11.87 16.86 5.51
N ARG A 216 -10.69 16.40 5.08
CA ARG A 216 -10.52 15.16 4.28
C ARG A 216 -10.32 13.95 5.18
N TYR A 217 -9.34 14.01 6.08
CA TYR A 217 -9.08 12.96 7.04
C TYR A 217 -9.73 13.27 8.40
N SER A 218 -10.31 12.24 8.99
CA SER A 218 -10.86 12.30 10.36
C SER A 218 -10.86 10.90 10.96
N ASN A 219 -10.62 10.81 12.26
CA ASN A 219 -10.78 9.57 13.02
C ASN A 219 -12.24 9.05 13.07
N ALA A 220 -13.21 9.82 12.54
CA ALA A 220 -14.59 9.35 12.31
C ALA A 220 -14.73 8.46 11.06
N LEU A 221 -13.76 8.47 10.15
CA LEU A 221 -13.75 7.60 8.98
C LEU A 221 -13.65 6.12 9.37
N TYR A 222 -14.12 5.26 8.47
CA TYR A 222 -14.05 3.81 8.59
C TYR A 222 -12.91 3.29 7.73
N LEU A 223 -11.94 2.64 8.37
CA LEU A 223 -10.89 1.90 7.70
C LEU A 223 -11.48 0.59 7.16
N GLN A 224 -11.38 0.38 5.85
CA GLN A 224 -11.91 -0.81 5.17
C GLN A 224 -10.92 -1.95 5.17
N VAL A 225 -9.65 -1.65 4.92
CA VAL A 225 -8.57 -2.61 4.72
C VAL A 225 -7.23 -2.01 5.09
N VAL A 226 -6.32 -2.86 5.52
CA VAL A 226 -4.89 -2.62 5.55
C VAL A 226 -4.23 -3.64 4.64
N GLU A 227 -3.38 -3.18 3.75
CA GLU A 227 -2.67 -4.01 2.77
C GLU A 227 -1.18 -3.70 2.86
N GLY A 228 -0.34 -4.71 3.07
CA GLY A 228 1.11 -4.56 3.07
C GLY A 228 1.70 -5.29 1.87
N GLY A 229 2.32 -4.57 0.93
CA GLY A 229 2.68 -5.13 -0.34
C GLY A 229 3.85 -4.47 -1.07
N PHE A 230 3.91 -4.74 -2.36
CA PHE A 230 4.90 -4.18 -3.27
C PHE A 230 4.23 -3.58 -4.51
N GLU A 231 4.32 -2.26 -4.70
CA GLU A 231 3.96 -1.60 -5.95
C GLU A 231 4.98 -1.96 -7.03
N VAL A 232 4.53 -2.64 -8.08
CA VAL A 232 5.39 -3.06 -9.20
C VAL A 232 5.32 -2.02 -10.30
N THR A 233 6.40 -1.24 -10.49
CA THR A 233 6.48 -0.23 -11.56
C THR A 233 7.44 -0.57 -12.69
N GLY A 234 8.13 -1.71 -12.60
CA GLY A 234 8.97 -2.24 -13.68
C GLY A 234 10.10 -3.14 -13.20
N GLY A 235 10.87 -3.62 -14.17
CA GLY A 235 12.02 -4.50 -13.97
C GLY A 235 11.71 -5.98 -14.15
N MET A 236 12.68 -6.82 -13.82
CA MET A 236 12.59 -8.27 -13.98
C MET A 236 13.11 -8.99 -12.73
N GLY A 237 12.37 -9.99 -12.28
CA GLY A 237 12.82 -10.83 -11.16
C GLY A 237 11.70 -11.39 -10.31
N THR A 238 12.03 -11.61 -9.04
CA THR A 238 11.10 -12.10 -8.02
C THR A 238 11.10 -11.20 -6.80
N VAL A 239 9.95 -11.07 -6.17
CA VAL A 239 9.78 -10.48 -4.84
C VAL A 239 9.02 -11.47 -3.98
N SER A 240 9.60 -11.83 -2.82
CA SER A 240 8.88 -12.62 -1.82
C SER A 240 8.43 -11.70 -0.70
N LEU A 241 7.17 -11.84 -0.31
CA LEU A 241 6.52 -11.13 0.77
C LEU A 241 6.07 -12.12 1.85
N SER A 242 6.26 -11.78 3.11
CA SER A 242 5.60 -12.47 4.22
C SER A 242 5.29 -11.46 5.33
N GLY A 243 4.16 -11.62 5.99
CA GLY A 243 3.79 -10.63 6.99
C GLY A 243 2.51 -10.91 7.73
N SER A 244 2.15 -9.96 8.59
CA SER A 244 0.91 -9.99 9.35
C SER A 244 0.40 -8.59 9.65
N ILE A 245 -0.91 -8.46 9.78
CA ILE A 245 -1.62 -7.25 10.18
C ILE A 245 -2.40 -7.55 11.44
N ALA A 246 -2.06 -6.88 12.53
CA ALA A 246 -2.72 -7.04 13.83
C ALA A 246 -3.59 -5.81 14.12
N ALA A 247 -4.85 -6.05 14.52
CA ALA A 247 -5.83 -5.01 14.89
C ALA A 247 -6.63 -5.45 16.10
N LYS A 248 -6.84 -4.53 17.05
CA LYS A 248 -7.65 -4.69 18.26
C LYS A 248 -8.49 -3.45 18.53
#